data_f331eb7593419a334dcfccde2cfc8989
#
_entry.id   f331eb7593419a334dcfccde2cfc8989
#
_cell.length_a   1.000
_cell.length_b   1.000
_cell.length_c   1.000
_cell.angle_alpha   90.00
_cell.angle_beta   90.00
_cell.angle_gamma   90.00
#
_symmetry.space_group_name_H-M   'P 1'
#
loop_
_entity.id
_entity.type
_entity.pdbx_description
1 polymer ?
#
loop_
_entity_poly.entity_id
_entity_poly.type
_entity_poly.pdbx_seq_one_letter_code
_entity_poly.pdbx_strand_id
1 'polypeptide(L)'
;MRLFSEGVPSNETEQQAATRRSVGGENDSPSRQLARFIKETADLYLKDFSVWMIYRRDRYLRGGDHIPFLEQGYPAVRFTEPNEDFTHQHQNVRTENGVFYGDTPEFVDFEY
;
A
#
# COMPACT_ATOMS: atom_id res chain seq x y z
N MET A 1 7.16 5.90 5.46
CA MET A 1 6.19 5.48 4.44
C MET A 1 5.79 4.03 4.65
N ARG A 2 4.52 3.67 4.58
CA ARG A 2 4.06 2.27 4.63
C ARG A 2 4.01 1.69 3.22
N LEU A 3 4.45 0.42 3.06
CA LEU A 3 4.45 -0.30 1.79
C LEU A 3 3.66 -1.60 1.93
N PHE A 4 2.47 -1.64 1.37
CA PHE A 4 1.59 -2.79 1.37
C PHE A 4 1.91 -3.73 0.22
N SER A 5 1.89 -5.04 0.49
CA SER A 5 2.10 -6.09 -0.51
C SER A 5 1.31 -7.34 -0.16
N GLU A 6 0.61 -7.92 -1.14
CA GLU A 6 -0.10 -9.18 -0.93
C GLU A 6 0.85 -10.38 -0.82
N GLY A 7 0.50 -11.34 0.01
CA GLY A 7 1.24 -12.59 0.16
C GLY A 7 0.63 -13.74 -0.65
N VAL A 8 -0.70 -13.74 -0.78
CA VAL A 8 -1.41 -14.67 -1.66
C VAL A 8 -1.85 -13.88 -2.88
N PRO A 9 -1.32 -14.18 -4.09
CA PRO A 9 -1.70 -13.49 -5.31
C PRO A 9 -3.20 -13.53 -5.57
N SER A 10 -3.77 -12.37 -5.87
CA SER A 10 -5.22 -12.20 -6.07
C SER A 10 -5.78 -13.00 -7.25
N ASN A 11 -4.93 -13.43 -8.18
CA ASN A 11 -5.29 -14.23 -9.34
C ASN A 11 -5.12 -15.74 -9.14
N GLU A 12 -4.66 -16.20 -7.97
CA GLU A 12 -4.56 -17.63 -7.67
C GLU A 12 -5.93 -18.27 -7.47
N THR A 13 -6.06 -19.53 -7.90
CA THR A 13 -7.22 -20.35 -7.54
C THR A 13 -7.18 -20.66 -6.03
N GLU A 14 -8.32 -21.02 -5.45
CA GLU A 14 -8.38 -21.40 -4.03
C GLU A 14 -7.42 -22.55 -3.70
N GLN A 15 -7.25 -23.52 -4.59
CA GLN A 15 -6.32 -24.63 -4.40
C GLN A 15 -4.85 -24.15 -4.39
N GLN A 16 -4.47 -23.26 -5.29
CA GLN A 16 -3.13 -22.68 -5.33
C GLN A 16 -2.86 -21.85 -4.07
N ALA A 17 -3.81 -21.02 -3.67
CA ALA A 17 -3.74 -20.24 -2.44
C ALA A 17 -3.62 -21.13 -1.19
N ALA A 18 -4.38 -22.22 -1.12
CA ALA A 18 -4.29 -23.19 -0.02
C ALA A 18 -2.91 -23.88 0.02
N THR A 19 -2.38 -24.27 -1.14
CA THR A 19 -1.04 -24.86 -1.25
C THR A 19 0.03 -23.87 -0.79
N ARG A 20 -0.03 -22.63 -1.24
CA ARG A 20 0.90 -21.57 -0.81
C ARG A 20 0.88 -21.38 0.70
N ARG A 21 -0.30 -21.25 1.29
CA ARG A 21 -0.45 -21.14 2.75
C ARG A 21 0.08 -22.36 3.51
N SER A 22 -0.12 -23.55 2.97
CA SER A 22 0.30 -24.80 3.66
C SER A 22 1.82 -24.93 3.81
N VAL A 23 2.60 -24.28 2.91
CA VAL A 23 4.07 -24.28 2.97
C VAL A 23 4.65 -22.96 3.47
N GLY A 24 3.81 -22.01 3.89
CA GLY A 24 4.26 -20.68 4.32
C GLY A 24 4.86 -19.83 3.19
N GLY A 25 4.38 -20.02 1.96
CA GLY A 25 4.94 -19.40 0.76
C GLY A 25 4.44 -17.98 0.46
N GLU A 26 3.80 -17.31 1.41
CA GLU A 26 3.25 -15.96 1.22
C GLU A 26 4.34 -14.92 0.93
N ASN A 27 5.54 -15.09 1.52
CA ASN A 27 6.66 -14.18 1.27
C ASN A 27 7.33 -14.37 -0.09
N ASP A 28 6.99 -15.45 -0.80
CA ASP A 28 7.51 -15.73 -2.15
C ASP A 28 6.61 -15.16 -3.26
N SER A 29 5.51 -14.51 -2.90
CA SER A 29 4.65 -13.85 -3.89
C SER A 29 5.41 -12.78 -4.67
N PRO A 30 5.07 -12.57 -5.96
CA PRO A 30 5.73 -11.53 -6.77
C PRO A 30 5.65 -10.14 -6.14
N SER A 31 4.52 -9.78 -5.52
CA SER A 31 4.35 -8.49 -4.86
C SER A 31 5.20 -8.35 -3.60
N ARG A 32 5.43 -9.44 -2.84
CA ARG A 32 6.37 -9.44 -1.71
C ARG A 32 7.82 -9.29 -2.15
N GLN A 33 8.19 -9.92 -3.25
CA GLN A 33 9.54 -9.76 -3.82
C GLN A 33 9.76 -8.33 -4.30
N LEU A 34 8.78 -7.73 -4.99
CA LEU A 34 8.82 -6.32 -5.38
C LEU A 34 8.94 -5.40 -4.16
N ALA A 35 8.16 -5.65 -3.11
CA ALA A 35 8.22 -4.84 -1.89
C ALA A 35 9.59 -4.92 -1.19
N ARG A 36 10.20 -6.10 -1.12
CA ARG A 36 11.57 -6.25 -0.57
C ARG A 36 12.59 -5.47 -1.41
N PHE A 37 12.53 -5.60 -2.72
CA PHE A 37 13.42 -4.85 -3.62
C PHE A 37 13.31 -3.33 -3.41
N ILE A 38 12.07 -2.83 -3.31
CA ILE A 38 11.82 -1.40 -3.04
C ILE A 38 12.41 -0.99 -1.69
N LYS A 39 12.14 -1.78 -0.64
CA LYS A 39 12.67 -1.48 0.70
C LYS A 39 14.20 -1.46 0.71
N GLU A 40 14.85 -2.48 0.15
CA GLU A 40 16.30 -2.57 0.07
C GLU A 40 16.91 -1.41 -0.71
N THR A 41 16.28 -1.03 -1.83
CA THR A 41 16.69 0.13 -2.62
C THR A 41 16.54 1.44 -1.83
N ALA A 42 15.44 1.61 -1.13
CA ALA A 42 15.23 2.79 -0.28
C ALA A 42 16.28 2.86 0.84
N ASP A 43 16.54 1.76 1.54
CA ASP A 43 17.54 1.70 2.62
C ASP A 43 18.97 2.03 2.11
N LEU A 44 19.29 1.71 0.84
CA LEU A 44 20.59 2.00 0.25
C LEU A 44 20.76 3.47 -0.19
N TYR A 45 19.73 4.07 -0.73
CA TYR A 45 19.83 5.35 -1.42
C TYR A 45 19.16 6.52 -0.72
N LEU A 46 18.25 6.28 0.22
CA LEU A 46 17.49 7.33 0.92
C LEU A 46 17.89 7.39 2.40
N LYS A 47 18.55 8.48 2.82
CA LYS A 47 19.10 8.60 4.18
C LYS A 47 18.04 8.91 5.24
N ASP A 48 17.04 9.75 4.88
CA ASP A 48 16.05 10.29 5.82
C ASP A 48 14.63 9.77 5.52
N PHE A 49 14.54 8.68 4.77
CA PHE A 49 13.28 8.10 4.36
C PHE A 49 13.22 6.61 4.72
N SER A 50 12.23 6.22 5.49
CA SER A 50 12.05 4.81 5.90
C SER A 50 10.83 4.19 5.23
N VAL A 51 11.04 3.03 4.61
CA VAL A 51 9.98 2.19 4.06
C VAL A 51 9.64 1.06 5.04
N TRP A 52 8.39 1.01 5.49
CA TRP A 52 7.88 -0.01 6.41
C TRP A 52 7.01 -1.00 5.64
N MET A 53 7.46 -2.23 5.52
CA MET A 53 6.70 -3.29 4.87
C MET A 53 5.47 -3.68 5.69
N ILE A 54 4.31 -3.63 5.07
CA ILE A 54 3.03 -4.07 5.64
C ILE A 54 2.59 -5.33 4.89
N TYR A 55 2.51 -6.43 5.63
CA TYR A 55 2.29 -7.77 5.09
C TYR A 55 0.81 -8.06 4.85
N ARG A 56 0.15 -7.23 4.07
CA ARG A 56 -1.21 -7.43 3.57
C ARG A 56 -1.44 -6.63 2.29
N ARG A 57 -2.49 -7.01 1.57
CA ARG A 57 -2.83 -6.46 0.26
C ARG A 57 -3.06 -4.95 0.25
N ASP A 58 -3.76 -4.42 1.25
CA ASP A 58 -4.09 -3.00 1.37
C ASP A 58 -4.50 -2.63 2.80
N ARG A 59 -4.85 -1.37 3.01
CA ARG A 59 -5.49 -0.85 4.21
C ARG A 59 -6.84 -1.54 4.42
N TYR A 60 -7.29 -1.61 5.66
CA TYR A 60 -8.57 -2.25 5.98
C TYR A 60 -9.75 -1.46 5.37
N LEU A 61 -10.62 -2.16 4.65
CA LEU A 61 -11.80 -1.61 3.94
C LEU A 61 -11.51 -0.41 3.01
N ARG A 62 -10.27 -0.32 2.52
CA ARG A 62 -9.87 0.66 1.51
C ARG A 62 -9.51 -0.06 0.21
N GLY A 63 -9.62 0.62 -0.88
CA GLY A 63 -9.15 0.16 -2.18
C GLY A 63 -7.94 0.98 -2.63
N GLY A 64 -7.46 0.67 -3.80
CA GLY A 64 -6.40 1.43 -4.45
C GLY A 64 -6.11 0.93 -5.84
N ASP A 65 -5.44 1.73 -6.63
CA ASP A 65 -5.18 1.50 -8.05
C ASP A 65 -4.29 0.28 -8.33
N HIS A 66 -3.59 -0.24 -7.30
CA HIS A 66 -2.82 -1.48 -7.38
C HIS A 66 -3.69 -2.74 -7.47
N ILE A 67 -4.93 -2.69 -6.95
CA ILE A 67 -5.83 -3.85 -6.86
C ILE A 67 -6.15 -4.45 -8.23
N PRO A 68 -6.57 -3.69 -9.25
CA PRO A 68 -6.83 -4.25 -10.58
C PRO A 68 -5.61 -4.94 -11.22
N PHE A 69 -4.40 -4.44 -10.94
CA PHE A 69 -3.17 -5.09 -11.41
C PHE A 69 -2.93 -6.44 -10.72
N LEU A 70 -3.13 -6.51 -9.41
CA LEU A 70 -3.04 -7.76 -8.66
C LEU A 70 -4.03 -8.81 -9.18
N GLU A 71 -5.26 -8.41 -9.46
CA GLU A 71 -6.31 -9.29 -9.99
C GLU A 71 -5.98 -9.82 -11.38
N GLN A 72 -5.17 -9.12 -12.15
CA GLN A 72 -4.66 -9.55 -13.44
C GLN A 72 -3.32 -10.31 -13.33
N GLY A 73 -2.81 -10.55 -12.11
CA GLY A 73 -1.59 -11.32 -11.87
C GLY A 73 -0.29 -10.52 -12.00
N TYR A 74 -0.37 -9.20 -12.08
CA TYR A 74 0.83 -8.36 -12.07
C TYR A 74 1.31 -8.11 -10.64
N PRO A 75 2.64 -8.12 -10.39
CA PRO A 75 3.18 -7.67 -9.12
C PRO A 75 2.85 -6.20 -8.92
N ALA A 76 2.21 -5.87 -7.83
CA ALA A 76 1.90 -4.49 -7.49
C ALA A 76 1.95 -4.27 -5.97
N VAL A 77 2.27 -3.04 -5.58
CA VAL A 77 2.36 -2.61 -4.19
C VAL A 77 1.64 -1.28 -4.02
N ARG A 78 1.36 -0.92 -2.77
CA ARG A 78 0.77 0.37 -2.45
C ARG A 78 1.59 1.09 -1.41
N PHE A 79 1.96 2.32 -1.73
CA PHE A 79 2.49 3.26 -0.75
C PHE A 79 1.37 4.05 -0.07
N THR A 80 1.52 4.27 1.23
CA THR A 80 0.70 5.23 1.98
C THR A 80 1.54 5.89 3.05
N GLU A 81 1.20 7.12 3.38
CA GLU A 81 1.73 7.79 4.56
C GLU A 81 1.30 7.07 5.85
N PRO A 82 2.07 7.16 6.96
CA PRO A 82 1.74 6.46 8.21
C PRO A 82 0.46 7.00 8.87
N ASN A 83 0.26 8.31 8.83
CA ASN A 83 -0.84 9.00 9.48
C ASN A 83 -1.72 9.68 8.42
N GLU A 84 -2.61 8.92 7.82
CA GLU A 84 -3.53 9.45 6.81
C GLU A 84 -4.60 10.33 7.47
N ASP A 85 -4.77 11.53 6.95
CA ASP A 85 -5.88 12.42 7.33
C ASP A 85 -6.99 12.37 6.28
N PHE A 86 -8.06 11.65 6.59
CA PHE A 86 -9.18 11.44 5.69
C PHE A 86 -10.11 12.67 5.56
N THR A 87 -9.89 13.72 6.33
CA THR A 87 -10.59 15.00 6.14
C THR A 87 -10.03 15.77 4.94
N HIS A 88 -8.81 15.43 4.52
CA HIS A 88 -8.08 16.05 3.42
C HIS A 88 -7.73 15.08 2.27
N GLN A 89 -8.46 13.96 2.17
CA GLN A 89 -8.31 12.99 1.08
C GLN A 89 -9.66 12.73 0.41
N HIS A 90 -9.77 12.98 -0.89
CA HIS A 90 -11.00 12.76 -1.68
C HIS A 90 -12.22 13.50 -1.10
N GLN A 91 -12.00 14.71 -0.61
CA GLN A 91 -13.01 15.53 0.04
C GLN A 91 -13.29 16.81 -0.75
N ASN A 92 -14.55 17.16 -0.91
CA ASN A 92 -14.91 18.49 -1.37
C ASN A 92 -14.53 19.53 -0.32
N VAL A 93 -14.03 20.66 -0.78
CA VAL A 93 -13.69 21.80 0.09
C VAL A 93 -14.95 22.33 0.77
N ARG A 94 -15.02 22.21 2.10
CA ARG A 94 -16.13 22.66 2.91
C ARG A 94 -15.76 22.77 4.39
N THR A 95 -16.54 23.52 5.12
CA THR A 95 -16.50 23.48 6.60
C THR A 95 -17.84 22.89 7.10
N GLU A 96 -17.76 21.86 7.92
CA GLU A 96 -18.91 21.16 8.45
C GLU A 96 -18.67 20.87 9.94
N ASN A 97 -19.60 21.30 10.81
CA ASN A 97 -19.48 21.15 12.26
C ASN A 97 -18.14 21.67 12.86
N GLY A 98 -17.61 22.76 12.33
CA GLY A 98 -16.34 23.36 12.75
C GLY A 98 -15.10 22.65 12.25
N VAL A 99 -15.21 21.61 11.43
CA VAL A 99 -14.09 20.89 10.79
C VAL A 99 -13.97 21.32 9.35
N PHE A 100 -12.77 21.68 8.92
CA PHE A 100 -12.45 21.97 7.53
C PHE A 100 -12.11 20.67 6.77
N TYR A 101 -12.72 20.46 5.62
CA TYR A 101 -12.48 19.34 4.72
C TYR A 101 -11.97 19.86 3.36
N GLY A 102 -11.15 19.08 2.70
CA GLY A 102 -10.77 19.37 1.31
C GLY A 102 -9.35 18.95 0.97
N ASP A 103 -9.15 18.55 -0.27
CA ASP A 103 -7.86 18.20 -0.86
C ASP A 103 -7.19 19.49 -1.35
N THR A 104 -6.68 20.31 -0.43
CA THR A 104 -6.05 21.58 -0.77
C THR A 104 -4.54 21.53 -0.58
N PRO A 105 -3.75 22.32 -1.35
CA PRO A 105 -2.29 22.24 -1.32
C PRO A 105 -1.65 22.49 0.04
N GLU A 106 -2.32 23.19 0.94
CA GLU A 106 -1.82 23.51 2.28
C GLU A 106 -1.60 22.26 3.16
N PHE A 107 -2.23 21.13 2.79
CA PHE A 107 -2.09 19.85 3.50
C PHE A 107 -1.11 18.89 2.80
N VAL A 108 -0.40 19.35 1.79
CA VAL A 108 0.66 18.59 1.13
C VAL A 108 2.01 18.98 1.70
N ASP A 109 2.74 18.00 2.21
CA ASP A 109 4.13 18.20 2.61
C ASP A 109 5.03 18.10 1.37
N PHE A 110 5.45 19.25 0.86
CA PHE A 110 6.32 19.32 -0.33
C PHE A 110 7.80 19.10 -0.04
N GLU A 111 8.19 19.00 1.24
CA GLU A 111 9.57 18.77 1.65
C GLU A 111 9.86 17.28 1.94
N TYR A 112 8.81 16.46 1.98
CA TYR A 112 8.87 15.04 2.30
C TYR A 112 9.40 14.16 1.16
#